data_7beb61ef9c654138927280619c830b21
#
_entry.id   7beb61ef9c654138927280619c830b21
#
_cell.length_a   1.000
_cell.length_b   1.000
_cell.length_c   1.000
_cell.angle_alpha   90.00
_cell.angle_beta   90.00
_cell.angle_gamma   90.00
#
_symmetry.space_group_name_H-M   'P 1'
#
loop_
_entity.id
_entity.type
_entity.pdbx_description
1 polymer ?
#
loop_
_entity_poly.entity_id
_entity_poly.type
_entity_poly.pdbx_seq_one_letter_code
_entity_poly.pdbx_strand_id
1 'polypeptide(L)'
;MEYRVNRRTGDRISVLGVGTSGLPAAGAKEGAATLEMALEQGINYFDLATADSACFPIFGAALAGVRKQVLYQVHFGANYAAGKPYSWTTDLEAVKRSVAWQLEQLRTDYIDYGFIHCMDESGDWRRYVDNGVLQYLETLKAQGVVRHIGLSTHTPALAREVLALCGQPNRFRF
;
A
#
# COMPACT_ATOMS: atom_id res chain seq x y z
N MET A 1 -12.64 2.57 -19.93
CA MET A 1 -11.38 2.12 -19.29
C MET A 1 -11.12 0.67 -19.63
N GLU A 2 -9.88 0.31 -20.00
CA GLU A 2 -9.46 -1.08 -20.16
C GLU A 2 -9.02 -1.65 -18.80
N TYR A 3 -9.23 -2.96 -18.59
CA TYR A 3 -8.87 -3.65 -17.36
C TYR A 3 -8.07 -4.91 -17.64
N ARG A 4 -7.25 -5.29 -16.69
CA ARG A 4 -6.53 -6.57 -16.64
C ARG A 4 -6.96 -7.35 -15.40
N VAL A 5 -7.09 -8.65 -15.55
CA VAL A 5 -7.35 -9.53 -14.40
C VAL A 5 -6.01 -10.00 -13.85
N ASN A 6 -5.75 -9.71 -12.59
CA ASN A 6 -4.64 -10.31 -11.88
C ASN A 6 -4.92 -11.80 -11.71
N ARG A 7 -4.16 -12.65 -12.42
CA ARG A 7 -4.41 -14.10 -12.46
C ARG A 7 -4.26 -14.77 -11.09
N ARG A 8 -3.54 -14.15 -10.17
CA ARG A 8 -3.29 -14.71 -8.83
C ARG A 8 -4.38 -14.33 -7.84
N THR A 9 -4.90 -13.11 -7.90
CA THR A 9 -5.88 -12.59 -6.95
C THR A 9 -7.30 -12.63 -7.49
N GLY A 10 -7.48 -12.65 -8.81
CA GLY A 10 -8.76 -12.52 -9.47
C GLY A 10 -9.23 -11.06 -9.63
N ASP A 11 -8.50 -10.10 -9.07
CA ASP A 11 -8.89 -8.70 -9.12
C ASP A 11 -8.86 -8.16 -10.55
N ARG A 12 -9.90 -7.44 -10.90
CA ARG A 12 -9.99 -6.70 -12.15
C ARG A 12 -9.44 -5.29 -11.93
N ILE A 13 -8.26 -5.02 -12.47
CA ILE A 13 -7.50 -3.80 -12.25
C ILE A 13 -7.51 -2.95 -13.52
N SER A 14 -7.79 -1.66 -13.41
CA SER A 14 -7.67 -0.71 -14.53
C SER A 14 -6.22 -0.62 -15.01
N VAL A 15 -6.01 -0.54 -16.33
CA VAL A 15 -4.66 -0.43 -16.91
C VAL A 15 -3.95 0.89 -16.55
N LEU A 16 -4.72 1.90 -16.18
CA LEU A 16 -4.23 3.13 -15.56
C LEU A 16 -4.50 3.06 -14.06
N GLY A 17 -3.52 3.49 -13.27
CA GLY A 17 -3.65 3.73 -11.83
C GLY A 17 -3.38 5.19 -11.50
N VAL A 18 -3.80 5.62 -10.33
CA VAL A 18 -3.48 6.95 -9.79
C VAL A 18 -2.45 6.83 -8.68
N GLY A 19 -1.33 7.53 -8.83
CA GLY A 19 -0.37 7.78 -7.76
C GLY A 19 -0.73 9.05 -6.97
N THR A 20 -0.06 9.26 -5.88
CA THR A 20 -0.45 10.27 -4.88
C THR A 20 0.41 11.53 -4.85
N SER A 21 1.54 11.55 -5.57
CA SER A 21 2.59 12.58 -5.39
C SER A 21 2.12 14.03 -5.58
N GLY A 22 1.15 14.27 -6.46
CA GLY A 22 0.66 15.63 -6.76
C GLY A 22 -0.59 16.05 -5.98
N LEU A 23 -1.32 15.11 -5.36
CA LEU A 23 -2.61 15.40 -4.74
C LEU A 23 -2.56 16.39 -3.58
N PRO A 24 -1.60 16.30 -2.64
CA PRO A 24 -1.55 17.26 -1.53
C PRO A 24 -1.29 18.70 -1.99
N ALA A 25 -0.49 18.88 -3.03
CA ALA A 25 -0.18 20.21 -3.58
C ALA A 25 -1.40 20.89 -4.23
N ALA A 26 -2.34 20.10 -4.77
CA ALA A 26 -3.60 20.61 -5.32
C ALA A 26 -4.60 21.06 -4.23
N GLY A 27 -4.38 20.66 -2.98
CA GLY A 27 -5.29 20.90 -1.87
C GLY A 27 -6.45 19.89 -1.80
N ALA A 28 -7.10 19.85 -0.65
CA ALA A 28 -8.06 18.79 -0.34
C ALA A 28 -9.26 18.73 -1.30
N LYS A 29 -9.80 19.89 -1.68
CA LYS A 29 -10.98 19.98 -2.57
C LYS A 29 -10.67 19.49 -3.98
N GLU A 30 -9.58 19.96 -4.56
CA GLU A 30 -9.18 19.58 -5.92
C GLU A 30 -8.66 18.15 -5.96
N GLY A 31 -7.92 17.73 -4.93
CA GLY A 31 -7.49 16.35 -4.79
C GLY A 31 -8.68 15.37 -4.73
N ALA A 32 -9.71 15.68 -3.95
CA ALA A 32 -10.93 14.87 -3.88
C ALA A 32 -11.64 14.82 -5.24
N ALA A 33 -11.86 15.96 -5.90
CA ALA A 33 -12.49 16.01 -7.22
C ALA A 33 -11.70 15.22 -8.29
N THR A 34 -10.36 15.23 -8.21
CA THR A 34 -9.50 14.44 -9.09
C THR A 34 -9.70 12.94 -8.88
N LEU A 35 -9.81 12.48 -7.62
CA LEU A 35 -10.03 11.07 -7.30
C LEU A 35 -11.43 10.59 -7.74
N GLU A 36 -12.44 11.42 -7.52
CA GLU A 36 -13.82 11.15 -7.95
C GLU A 36 -13.88 11.05 -9.47
N MET A 37 -13.29 12.00 -10.19
CA MET A 37 -13.21 11.97 -11.66
C MET A 37 -12.46 10.72 -12.15
N ALA A 38 -11.35 10.34 -11.54
CA ALA A 38 -10.59 9.14 -11.90
C ALA A 38 -11.48 7.89 -11.80
N LEU A 39 -12.24 7.76 -10.71
CA LEU A 39 -13.19 6.66 -10.53
C LEU A 39 -14.32 6.69 -11.57
N GLU A 40 -14.90 7.84 -11.84
CA GLU A 40 -15.94 8.01 -12.88
C GLU A 40 -15.44 7.60 -14.26
N GLN A 41 -14.16 7.85 -14.56
CA GLN A 41 -13.52 7.40 -15.80
C GLN A 41 -13.11 5.91 -15.78
N GLY A 42 -13.42 5.20 -14.68
CA GLY A 42 -13.21 3.77 -14.51
C GLY A 42 -11.81 3.39 -13.99
N ILE A 43 -11.03 4.32 -13.48
CA ILE A 43 -9.80 3.98 -12.76
C ILE A 43 -10.19 3.46 -11.39
N ASN A 44 -9.71 2.26 -11.04
CA ASN A 44 -10.02 1.64 -9.75
C ASN A 44 -8.81 1.28 -8.92
N TYR A 45 -7.59 1.60 -9.38
CA TYR A 45 -6.35 1.27 -8.68
C TYR A 45 -5.62 2.55 -8.25
N PHE A 46 -5.32 2.64 -6.95
CA PHE A 46 -4.74 3.82 -6.32
C PHE A 46 -3.53 3.42 -5.47
N ASP A 47 -2.36 3.96 -5.83
CA ASP A 47 -1.10 3.72 -5.13
C ASP A 47 -0.80 4.88 -4.17
N LEU A 48 -0.84 4.58 -2.87
CA LEU A 48 -0.61 5.53 -1.80
C LEU A 48 0.87 5.55 -1.34
N ALA A 49 1.79 5.47 -2.30
CA ALA A 49 3.21 5.74 -2.07
C ALA A 49 3.45 7.26 -2.15
N THR A 50 3.57 7.92 -1.03
CA THR A 50 3.70 9.39 -0.97
C THR A 50 4.76 9.83 0.03
N ALA A 51 5.36 11.00 -0.21
CA ALA A 51 6.18 11.70 0.79
C ALA A 51 5.34 12.62 1.70
N ASP A 52 4.08 12.86 1.36
CA ASP A 52 3.19 13.74 2.10
C ASP A 52 1.95 12.98 2.62
N SER A 53 1.85 12.87 3.93
CA SER A 53 0.75 12.18 4.60
C SER A 53 -0.62 12.85 4.41
N ALA A 54 -0.67 14.11 3.97
CA ALA A 54 -1.92 14.83 3.72
C ALA A 54 -2.78 14.20 2.63
N CYS A 55 -2.24 13.31 1.79
CA CYS A 55 -3.03 12.59 0.79
C CYS A 55 -4.06 11.63 1.41
N PHE A 56 -3.75 10.96 2.53
CA PHE A 56 -4.61 9.94 3.12
C PHE A 56 -6.01 10.46 3.51
N PRO A 57 -6.16 11.58 4.24
CA PRO A 57 -7.50 12.11 4.52
C PRO A 57 -8.25 12.57 3.27
N ILE A 58 -7.57 12.97 2.19
CA ILE A 58 -8.21 13.29 0.90
C ILE A 58 -8.89 12.03 0.33
N PHE A 59 -8.17 10.89 0.30
CA PHE A 59 -8.73 9.61 -0.12
C PHE A 59 -9.92 9.18 0.75
N GLY A 60 -9.78 9.27 2.07
CA GLY A 60 -10.86 8.93 3.00
C GLY A 60 -12.09 9.81 2.82
N ALA A 61 -11.93 11.09 2.50
CA ALA A 61 -13.05 11.98 2.22
C ALA A 61 -13.75 11.66 0.89
N ALA A 62 -12.97 11.43 -0.18
CA ALA A 62 -13.50 11.25 -1.53
C ALA A 62 -14.08 9.84 -1.76
N LEU A 63 -13.41 8.78 -1.27
CA LEU A 63 -13.69 7.43 -1.74
C LEU A 63 -14.21 6.46 -0.67
N ALA A 64 -14.36 6.87 0.60
CA ALA A 64 -14.88 5.97 1.65
C ALA A 64 -16.28 5.45 1.34
N GLY A 65 -17.16 6.28 0.79
CA GLY A 65 -18.53 5.90 0.40
C GLY A 65 -18.61 4.87 -0.73
N VAL A 66 -17.52 4.73 -1.50
CA VAL A 66 -17.41 3.82 -2.65
C VAL A 66 -16.26 2.84 -2.49
N ARG A 67 -15.78 2.62 -1.27
CA ARG A 67 -14.58 1.84 -0.93
C ARG A 67 -14.49 0.48 -1.63
N LYS A 68 -15.62 -0.20 -1.84
CA LYS A 68 -15.68 -1.51 -2.50
C LYS A 68 -15.45 -1.45 -4.03
N GLN A 69 -15.45 -0.26 -4.62
CA GLN A 69 -15.22 -0.05 -6.06
C GLN A 69 -13.75 0.24 -6.37
N VAL A 70 -12.92 0.45 -5.34
CA VAL A 70 -11.52 0.85 -5.48
C VAL A 70 -10.58 -0.15 -4.84
N LEU A 71 -9.35 -0.21 -5.35
CA LEU A 71 -8.25 -1.04 -4.88
C LEU A 71 -7.15 -0.11 -4.35
N TYR A 72 -6.87 -0.20 -3.06
CA TYR A 72 -5.80 0.58 -2.42
C TYR A 72 -4.53 -0.24 -2.30
N GLN A 73 -3.43 0.31 -2.80
CA GLN A 73 -2.08 -0.13 -2.52
C GLN A 73 -1.48 0.79 -1.46
N VAL A 74 -1.09 0.24 -0.32
CA VAL A 74 -0.37 0.96 0.73
C VAL A 74 0.97 0.30 1.03
N HIS A 75 1.88 1.04 1.64
CA HIS A 75 3.27 0.64 1.80
C HIS A 75 3.64 0.48 3.28
N PHE A 76 3.97 -0.76 3.67
CA PHE A 76 4.41 -1.13 5.02
C PHE A 76 5.91 -0.90 5.15
N GLY A 77 6.30 -0.07 6.12
CA GLY A 77 7.66 0.46 6.24
C GLY A 77 7.76 1.92 5.78
N ALA A 78 6.81 2.40 4.97
CA ALA A 78 6.55 3.83 4.83
C ALA A 78 5.86 4.30 6.11
N ASN A 79 6.54 5.13 6.89
CA ASN A 79 6.06 5.56 8.20
C ASN A 79 5.39 6.92 8.10
N TYR A 80 4.07 6.93 8.29
CA TYR A 80 3.23 8.12 8.27
C TYR A 80 2.66 8.42 9.65
N ALA A 81 2.60 9.70 9.99
CA ALA A 81 1.90 10.19 11.16
C ALA A 81 1.49 11.65 10.93
N ALA A 82 0.42 12.09 11.60
CA ALA A 82 -0.07 13.45 11.49
C ALA A 82 1.03 14.48 11.80
N GLY A 83 1.24 15.43 10.89
CA GLY A 83 2.19 16.54 11.06
C GLY A 83 3.66 16.14 11.10
N LYS A 84 4.01 14.90 10.72
CA LYS A 84 5.40 14.45 10.64
C LYS A 84 5.80 14.19 9.19
N PRO A 85 7.07 14.46 8.83
CA PRO A 85 7.56 14.10 7.51
C PRO A 85 7.59 12.58 7.35
N TYR A 86 7.51 12.13 6.11
CA TYR A 86 7.71 10.73 5.74
C TYR A 86 9.07 10.24 6.24
N SER A 87 9.09 8.99 6.70
CA SER A 87 10.33 8.26 6.99
C SER A 87 10.17 6.78 6.62
N TRP A 88 11.28 6.12 6.35
CA TRP A 88 11.33 4.66 6.18
C TRP A 88 11.69 3.98 7.49
N THR A 89 11.07 2.83 7.80
CA THR A 89 11.31 2.12 9.04
C THR A 89 11.07 0.61 8.92
N THR A 90 11.84 -0.17 9.69
CA THR A 90 11.57 -1.58 9.99
C THR A 90 11.21 -1.78 11.47
N ASP A 91 11.02 -0.71 12.24
CA ASP A 91 10.55 -0.81 13.62
C ASP A 91 9.08 -1.24 13.64
N LEU A 92 8.82 -2.39 14.26
CA LEU A 92 7.49 -3.01 14.26
C LEU A 92 6.42 -2.11 14.87
N GLU A 93 6.73 -1.44 15.96
CA GLU A 93 5.73 -0.59 16.63
C GLU A 93 5.45 0.70 15.84
N ALA A 94 6.46 1.24 15.15
CA ALA A 94 6.26 2.36 14.23
C ALA A 94 5.39 1.93 13.03
N VAL A 95 5.64 0.75 12.45
CA VAL A 95 4.82 0.20 11.37
C VAL A 95 3.37 0.00 11.82
N LYS A 96 3.13 -0.59 12.98
CA LYS A 96 1.78 -0.78 13.53
C LYS A 96 1.03 0.55 13.70
N ARG A 97 1.69 1.55 14.30
CA ARG A 97 1.08 2.88 14.45
C ARG A 97 0.77 3.53 13.11
N SER A 98 1.69 3.43 12.16
CA SER A 98 1.49 3.98 10.81
C SER A 98 0.31 3.31 10.09
N VAL A 99 0.20 1.98 10.17
CA VAL A 99 -0.90 1.22 9.56
C VAL A 99 -2.24 1.60 10.19
N ALA A 100 -2.34 1.65 11.50
CA ALA A 100 -3.55 2.05 12.20
C ALA A 100 -3.98 3.46 11.80
N TRP A 101 -3.04 4.41 11.75
CA TRP A 101 -3.28 5.78 11.31
C TRP A 101 -3.76 5.84 9.83
N GLN A 102 -3.12 5.07 8.94
CA GLN A 102 -3.52 5.01 7.51
C GLN A 102 -4.97 4.51 7.36
N LEU A 103 -5.33 3.42 8.03
CA LEU A 103 -6.69 2.87 7.99
C LEU A 103 -7.73 3.89 8.50
N GLU A 104 -7.41 4.59 9.59
CA GLU A 104 -8.27 5.65 10.14
C GLU A 104 -8.47 6.78 9.13
N GLN A 105 -7.37 7.31 8.54
CA GLN A 105 -7.45 8.41 7.58
C GLN A 105 -8.16 8.01 6.27
N LEU A 106 -7.96 6.78 5.81
CA LEU A 106 -8.63 6.21 4.65
C LEU A 106 -10.10 5.83 4.92
N ARG A 107 -10.54 5.86 6.19
CA ARG A 107 -11.88 5.46 6.64
C ARG A 107 -12.27 4.06 6.15
N THR A 108 -11.37 3.11 6.32
CA THR A 108 -11.53 1.71 5.90
C THR A 108 -10.96 0.77 6.94
N ASP A 109 -11.48 -0.44 6.99
CA ASP A 109 -11.00 -1.54 7.84
C ASP A 109 -10.11 -2.54 7.11
N TYR A 110 -9.87 -2.33 5.79
CA TYR A 110 -9.03 -3.21 5.00
C TYR A 110 -8.23 -2.50 3.91
N ILE A 111 -7.17 -3.17 3.48
CA ILE A 111 -6.24 -2.78 2.41
C ILE A 111 -6.25 -3.89 1.35
N ASP A 112 -6.34 -3.53 0.08
CA ASP A 112 -6.33 -4.53 -1.00
C ASP A 112 -4.91 -5.05 -1.24
N TYR A 113 -3.92 -4.17 -1.35
CA TYR A 113 -2.53 -4.50 -1.60
C TYR A 113 -1.61 -3.84 -0.56
N GLY A 114 -1.02 -4.64 0.31
CA GLY A 114 -0.01 -4.20 1.29
C GLY A 114 1.39 -4.50 0.78
N PHE A 115 2.13 -3.49 0.35
CA PHE A 115 3.49 -3.67 -0.18
C PHE A 115 4.54 -3.46 0.89
N ILE A 116 5.49 -4.38 0.96
CA ILE A 116 6.74 -4.20 1.71
C ILE A 116 7.51 -3.09 1.01
N HIS A 117 7.79 -1.98 1.73
CA HIS A 117 8.23 -0.73 1.11
C HIS A 117 9.73 -0.63 0.94
N CYS A 118 10.18 -0.35 -0.31
CA CYS A 118 11.57 0.05 -0.64
C CYS A 118 12.63 -0.84 -0.01
N MET A 119 12.59 -2.14 -0.29
CA MET A 119 13.65 -3.07 0.06
C MET A 119 14.77 -2.94 -0.97
N ASP A 120 15.72 -2.05 -0.77
CA ASP A 120 16.71 -1.68 -1.78
C ASP A 120 18.12 -2.19 -1.44
N GLU A 121 18.44 -2.37 -0.16
CA GLU A 121 19.71 -2.90 0.31
C GLU A 121 19.59 -4.37 0.77
N SER A 122 20.65 -5.14 0.63
CA SER A 122 20.67 -6.58 0.97
C SER A 122 20.32 -6.87 2.45
N GLY A 123 20.58 -5.91 3.35
CA GLY A 123 20.24 -6.01 4.76
C GLY A 123 18.79 -5.68 5.10
N ASP A 124 18.06 -4.98 4.23
CA ASP A 124 16.70 -4.49 4.50
C ASP A 124 15.71 -5.63 4.70
N TRP A 125 15.74 -6.60 3.81
CA TRP A 125 14.89 -7.78 3.90
C TRP A 125 15.07 -8.52 5.22
N ARG A 126 16.35 -8.75 5.61
CA ARG A 126 16.66 -9.43 6.87
C ARG A 126 16.14 -8.63 8.06
N ARG A 127 16.40 -7.32 8.13
CA ARG A 127 15.88 -6.45 9.19
C ARG A 127 14.36 -6.48 9.27
N TYR A 128 13.69 -6.47 8.12
CA TYR A 128 12.23 -6.53 8.03
C TYR A 128 11.67 -7.82 8.62
N VAL A 129 12.33 -8.95 8.33
CA VAL A 129 11.96 -10.28 8.87
C VAL A 129 12.30 -10.37 10.36
N ASP A 130 13.53 -10.04 10.73
CA ASP A 130 14.04 -10.20 12.11
C ASP A 130 13.30 -9.29 13.11
N ASN A 131 12.88 -8.11 12.67
CA ASN A 131 12.05 -7.20 13.46
C ASN A 131 10.57 -7.61 13.54
N GLY A 132 10.17 -8.69 12.90
CA GLY A 132 8.81 -9.24 12.96
C GLY A 132 7.77 -8.51 12.10
N VAL A 133 8.19 -7.57 11.24
CA VAL A 133 7.24 -6.80 10.41
C VAL A 133 6.57 -7.70 9.39
N LEU A 134 7.30 -8.64 8.77
CA LEU A 134 6.70 -9.60 7.84
C LEU A 134 5.65 -10.48 8.53
N GLN A 135 5.94 -10.99 9.73
CA GLN A 135 4.99 -11.78 10.51
C GLN A 135 3.73 -10.96 10.87
N TYR A 136 3.89 -9.69 11.16
CA TYR A 136 2.76 -8.78 11.38
C TYR A 136 1.89 -8.65 10.12
N LEU A 137 2.47 -8.46 8.93
CA LEU A 137 1.72 -8.43 7.68
C LEU A 137 0.95 -9.74 7.43
N GLU A 138 1.58 -10.87 7.67
CA GLU A 138 0.93 -12.19 7.55
C GLU A 138 -0.25 -12.33 8.51
N THR A 139 -0.11 -11.80 9.73
CA THR A 139 -1.21 -11.75 10.70
C THR A 139 -2.36 -10.89 10.18
N LEU A 140 -2.08 -9.70 9.66
CA LEU A 140 -3.10 -8.82 9.06
C LEU A 140 -3.77 -9.48 7.85
N LYS A 141 -3.02 -10.25 7.05
CA LYS A 141 -3.59 -11.01 5.94
C LYS A 141 -4.52 -12.13 6.44
N ALA A 142 -4.12 -12.87 7.46
CA ALA A 142 -4.95 -13.90 8.05
C ALA A 142 -6.25 -13.34 8.68
N GLN A 143 -6.20 -12.11 9.18
CA GLN A 143 -7.35 -11.39 9.73
C GLN A 143 -8.23 -10.71 8.65
N GLY A 144 -7.81 -10.72 7.38
CA GLY A 144 -8.51 -10.05 6.29
C GLY A 144 -8.34 -8.54 6.24
N VAL A 145 -7.48 -7.96 7.09
CA VAL A 145 -7.13 -6.54 7.07
C VAL A 145 -6.26 -6.19 5.85
N VAL A 146 -5.38 -7.10 5.43
CA VAL A 146 -4.61 -6.99 4.17
C VAL A 146 -4.99 -8.17 3.28
N ARG A 147 -5.47 -7.92 2.08
CA ARG A 147 -5.87 -8.98 1.15
C ARG A 147 -4.67 -9.65 0.46
N HIS A 148 -3.78 -8.83 -0.07
CA HIS A 148 -2.61 -9.28 -0.83
C HIS A 148 -1.36 -8.58 -0.34
N ILE A 149 -0.26 -9.33 -0.21
CA ILE A 149 1.05 -8.79 0.15
C ILE A 149 1.89 -8.70 -1.13
N GLY A 150 2.60 -7.60 -1.31
CA GLY A 150 3.51 -7.35 -2.42
C GLY A 150 4.87 -6.83 -1.95
N LEU A 151 5.77 -6.62 -2.90
CA LEU A 151 7.10 -6.09 -2.66
C LEU A 151 7.35 -4.85 -3.53
N SER A 152 7.89 -3.81 -2.92
CA SER A 152 8.39 -2.61 -3.61
C SER A 152 9.90 -2.53 -3.43
N THR A 153 10.64 -2.47 -4.52
CA THR A 153 12.10 -2.35 -4.55
C THR A 153 12.57 -1.71 -5.85
N HIS A 154 13.64 -0.93 -5.78
CA HIS A 154 14.37 -0.41 -6.94
C HIS A 154 15.54 -1.31 -7.34
N THR A 155 15.78 -2.42 -6.61
CA THR A 155 16.90 -3.34 -6.82
C THR A 155 16.43 -4.68 -7.40
N PRO A 156 16.52 -4.91 -8.73
CA PRO A 156 16.03 -6.14 -9.36
C PRO A 156 16.68 -7.42 -8.83
N ALA A 157 17.93 -7.35 -8.38
CA ALA A 157 18.63 -8.49 -7.78
C ALA A 157 17.96 -8.93 -6.48
N LEU A 158 17.61 -7.97 -5.61
CA LEU A 158 16.90 -8.23 -4.35
C LEU A 158 15.48 -8.76 -4.61
N ALA A 159 14.78 -8.21 -5.60
CA ALA A 159 13.47 -8.74 -5.99
C ALA A 159 13.55 -10.24 -6.33
N ARG A 160 14.55 -10.65 -7.11
CA ARG A 160 14.76 -12.08 -7.45
C ARG A 160 15.08 -12.93 -6.22
N GLU A 161 15.91 -12.44 -5.30
CA GLU A 161 16.25 -13.13 -4.05
C GLU A 161 14.99 -13.37 -3.21
N VAL A 162 14.21 -12.33 -2.94
CA VAL A 162 12.98 -12.43 -2.14
C VAL A 162 11.96 -13.34 -2.80
N LEU A 163 11.75 -13.24 -4.11
CA LEU A 163 10.82 -14.11 -4.84
C LEU A 163 11.25 -15.58 -4.81
N ALA A 164 12.54 -15.87 -4.87
CA ALA A 164 13.06 -17.24 -4.73
C ALA A 164 12.78 -17.83 -3.34
N LEU A 165 12.84 -17.00 -2.29
CA LEU A 165 12.48 -17.42 -0.92
C LEU A 165 10.99 -17.73 -0.78
N CYS A 166 10.13 -17.00 -1.49
CA CYS A 166 8.68 -17.16 -1.43
C CYS A 166 8.17 -18.41 -2.16
N GLY A 167 8.92 -18.93 -3.11
CA GLY A 167 8.60 -20.15 -3.85
C GLY A 167 8.88 -21.46 -3.10
N GLN A 168 9.50 -21.41 -1.91
CA GLN A 168 9.85 -22.62 -1.15
C GLN A 168 8.67 -23.12 -0.31
N PRO A 169 8.44 -24.45 -0.21
CA PRO A 169 7.43 -25.00 0.70
C PRO A 169 7.75 -24.57 2.15
N ASN A 170 6.75 -24.09 2.85
CA ASN A 170 6.84 -23.53 4.21
C ASN A 170 7.48 -22.13 4.36
N ARG A 171 7.63 -21.37 3.29
CA ARG A 171 8.00 -19.97 3.33
C ARG A 171 6.94 -19.09 2.64
N PHE A 172 7.01 -17.80 2.85
CA PHE A 172 6.02 -16.76 2.55
C PHE A 172 5.30 -16.91 1.19
N ARG A 173 3.98 -16.65 1.18
CA ARG A 173 3.17 -16.55 -0.06
C ARG A 173 2.73 -15.10 -0.25
N PHE A 174 3.35 -14.42 -1.21
CA PHE A 174 2.84 -13.15 -1.70
C PHE A 174 1.57 -13.32 -2.55
#